data_efe04bebc23f48b6b04885295118be1d
#
_entry.id   efe04bebc23f48b6b04885295118be1d
#
_cell.length_a   1.000
_cell.length_b   1.000
_cell.length_c   1.000
_cell.angle_alpha   90.00
_cell.angle_beta   90.00
_cell.angle_gamma   90.00
#
_symmetry.space_group_name_H-M   'P 1'
#
loop_
_entity.id
_entity.type
_entity.pdbx_description
1 polymer ?
#
loop_
_entity_poly.entity_id
_entity_poly.type
_entity_poly.pdbx_seq_one_letter_code
_entity_poly.pdbx_strand_id
1 'polypeptide(L)' 'DELEADLIGMELAARAGYNPEAGVSLWTKMGQASKGAPPQWMSTHPSGETRIDTIKKHLPEVMGLYDRAKARRS' A
#
# COMPACT_ATOMS: atom_id res chain seq x y z
N ASP A 1 -7.60 -11.33 -3.69
CA ASP A 1 -8.44 -10.16 -3.42
C ASP A 1 -7.63 -8.88 -3.49
N GLU A 2 -8.27 -7.74 -3.33
CA GLU A 2 -7.61 -6.45 -3.49
C GLU A 2 -6.52 -6.20 -2.44
N LEU A 3 -6.72 -6.68 -1.21
CA LEU A 3 -5.72 -6.54 -0.15
C LEU A 3 -4.46 -7.33 -0.49
N GLU A 4 -4.65 -8.56 -0.97
CA GLU A 4 -3.53 -9.39 -1.38
C GLU A 4 -2.78 -8.76 -2.56
N ALA A 5 -3.51 -8.23 -3.54
CA ALA A 5 -2.91 -7.54 -4.67
C ALA A 5 -2.12 -6.32 -4.22
N ASP A 6 -2.63 -5.55 -3.25
CA ASP A 6 -1.93 -4.40 -2.71
C ASP A 6 -0.59 -4.80 -2.09
N LEU A 7 -0.58 -5.88 -1.30
CA LEU A 7 0.64 -6.36 -0.65
C LEU A 7 1.67 -6.84 -1.66
N ILE A 8 1.22 -7.58 -2.67
CA ILE A 8 2.11 -8.06 -3.74
C ILE A 8 2.70 -6.87 -4.49
N GLY A 9 1.85 -5.88 -4.81
CA GLY A 9 2.30 -4.68 -5.49
C GLY A 9 3.35 -3.90 -4.71
N MET A 10 3.16 -3.79 -3.39
CA MET A 10 4.12 -3.13 -2.52
C MET A 10 5.46 -3.87 -2.49
N GLU A 11 5.42 -5.20 -2.41
CA GLU A 11 6.64 -6.00 -2.41
C GLU A 11 7.42 -5.81 -3.71
N LEU A 12 6.72 -5.85 -4.84
CA LEU A 12 7.36 -5.67 -6.14
C LEU A 12 7.96 -4.27 -6.27
N ALA A 13 7.23 -3.25 -5.81
CA ALA A 13 7.73 -1.88 -5.85
C ALA A 13 8.96 -1.71 -4.98
N ALA A 14 8.94 -2.29 -3.77
CA ALA A 14 10.08 -2.22 -2.85
C ALA A 14 11.32 -2.89 -3.45
N ARG A 15 11.14 -4.05 -4.07
CA ARG A 15 12.23 -4.75 -4.72
C ARG A 15 12.80 -3.97 -5.90
N ALA A 16 11.96 -3.17 -6.54
CA ALA A 16 12.38 -2.30 -7.64
C ALA A 16 13.04 -1.00 -7.16
N GLY A 17 13.06 -0.75 -5.85
CA GLY A 17 13.70 0.42 -5.28
C GLY A 17 12.78 1.59 -5.02
N TYR A 18 11.45 1.39 -5.06
CA TYR A 18 10.49 2.43 -4.74
C TYR A 18 10.16 2.40 -3.25
N ASN A 19 10.12 3.57 -2.61
CA ASN A 19 9.87 3.67 -1.18
C ASN A 19 8.42 3.28 -0.84
N PRO A 20 8.20 2.21 -0.05
CA PRO A 20 6.84 1.79 0.33
C PRO A 20 6.06 2.83 1.12
N GLU A 21 6.74 3.71 1.86
CA GLU A 21 6.08 4.77 2.62
C GLU A 21 5.35 5.75 1.71
N ALA A 22 5.88 5.97 0.51
CA ALA A 22 5.21 6.80 -0.48
C ALA A 22 3.89 6.19 -0.92
N GLY A 23 3.82 4.86 -0.98
CA GLY A 23 2.59 4.14 -1.29
C GLY A 23 1.54 4.35 -0.21
N VAL A 24 1.94 4.32 1.06
CA VAL A 24 1.01 4.59 2.18
C VAL A 24 0.45 6.00 2.08
N SER A 25 1.29 6.98 1.77
CA SER A 25 0.85 8.37 1.60
C SER A 25 -0.17 8.50 0.47
N LEU A 26 0.09 7.84 -0.64
CA LEU A 26 -0.82 7.86 -1.79
C LEU A 26 -2.17 7.26 -1.42
N TRP A 27 -2.19 6.10 -0.76
CA TRP A 27 -3.43 5.45 -0.34
C TRP A 27 -4.20 6.29 0.66
N THR A 28 -3.50 7.00 1.56
CA THR A 28 -4.14 7.89 2.52
C THR A 28 -4.87 9.02 1.78
N LYS A 29 -4.23 9.62 0.79
CA LYS A 29 -4.85 10.68 -0.01
C LYS A 29 -6.05 10.17 -0.80
N MET A 30 -5.94 8.99 -1.38
CA MET A 30 -7.04 8.37 -2.12
C MET A 30 -8.22 8.07 -1.20
N GLY A 31 -7.97 7.61 0.03
CA GLY A 31 -9.02 7.38 1.01
C GLY A 31 -9.77 8.65 1.37
N GLN A 32 -9.06 9.77 1.52
CA GLN A 32 -9.69 11.05 1.77
C GLN A 32 -10.56 11.50 0.59
N ALA A 33 -10.10 11.28 -0.62
CA ALA A 33 -10.87 11.65 -1.81
C ALA A 33 -12.12 10.80 -1.97
N SER A 34 -12.14 9.59 -1.40
CA SER A 34 -13.26 8.65 -1.52
C SER A 34 -14.30 8.78 -0.41
N LYS A 35 -14.19 9.77 0.47
CA LYS A 35 -15.10 9.92 1.61
C LYS A 35 -16.57 10.06 1.24
N GLY A 36 -16.86 10.49 0.03
CA GLY A 36 -18.23 10.63 -0.44
C GLY A 36 -18.74 9.45 -1.26
N ALA A 37 -18.00 8.33 -1.27
CA ALA A 37 -18.38 7.19 -2.10
C ALA A 37 -19.70 6.56 -1.63
N PRO A 38 -20.56 6.07 -2.57
CA PRO A 38 -21.80 5.42 -2.18
C PRO A 38 -21.55 4.12 -1.40
N PRO A 39 -22.48 3.74 -0.49
CA PRO A 39 -22.33 2.49 0.26
C PRO A 39 -22.19 1.25 -0.60
N GLN A 40 -22.84 1.22 -1.76
CA GLN A 40 -22.74 0.09 -2.68
C GLN A 40 -21.31 -0.09 -3.18
N TRP A 41 -20.63 1.01 -3.47
CA TRP A 41 -19.24 0.97 -3.88
C TRP A 41 -18.36 0.42 -2.77
N MET A 42 -18.61 0.85 -1.53
CA MET A 42 -17.84 0.40 -0.38
C MET A 42 -18.03 -1.07 -0.06
N SER A 43 -19.20 -1.66 -0.40
CA SER A 43 -19.44 -3.07 -0.16
C SER A 43 -18.68 -3.97 -1.13
N THR A 44 -18.35 -3.47 -2.32
CA THR A 44 -17.58 -4.22 -3.32
C THR A 44 -16.09 -3.89 -3.26
N HIS A 45 -15.73 -2.79 -2.59
CA HIS A 45 -14.34 -2.34 -2.46
C HIS A 45 -14.00 -2.16 -0.98
N PRO A 46 -12.93 -2.78 -0.48
CA PRO A 46 -12.51 -2.57 0.91
C PRO A 46 -12.32 -1.08 1.18
N SER A 47 -12.67 -0.65 2.40
CA SER A 47 -12.48 0.74 2.79
C SER A 47 -11.00 1.11 2.75
N GLY A 48 -10.72 2.38 2.45
CA GLY A 48 -9.34 2.86 2.43
C GLY A 48 -8.63 2.65 3.75
N GLU A 49 -9.35 2.80 4.87
CA GLU A 49 -8.78 2.59 6.20
C GLU A 49 -8.32 1.14 6.39
N THR A 50 -9.14 0.17 5.99
CA THR A 50 -8.80 -1.24 6.11
C THR A 50 -7.56 -1.58 5.30
N ARG A 51 -7.48 -1.06 4.07
CA ARG A 51 -6.35 -1.30 3.20
C ARG A 51 -5.08 -0.66 3.76
N ILE A 52 -5.18 0.57 4.25
CA ILE A 52 -4.05 1.30 4.83
C ILE A 52 -3.54 0.57 6.07
N ASP A 53 -4.43 0.12 6.96
CA ASP A 53 -4.04 -0.60 8.16
C ASP A 53 -3.30 -1.89 7.83
N THR A 54 -3.80 -2.64 6.84
CA THR A 54 -3.15 -3.87 6.40
C THR A 54 -1.76 -3.58 5.83
N ILE A 55 -1.64 -2.55 5.00
CA ILE A 55 -0.37 -2.13 4.43
C ILE A 55 0.62 -1.75 5.52
N LYS A 56 0.18 -0.98 6.53
CA LYS A 56 1.03 -0.56 7.63
C LYS A 56 1.55 -1.74 8.45
N LYS A 57 0.73 -2.78 8.64
CA LYS A 57 1.15 -3.98 9.37
C LYS A 57 2.30 -4.70 8.67
N HIS A 58 2.31 -4.69 7.36
CA HIS A 58 3.34 -5.36 6.57
C HIS A 58 4.50 -4.45 6.20
N LEU A 59 4.40 -3.17 6.54
CA LEU A 59 5.41 -2.19 6.17
C LEU A 59 6.82 -2.56 6.63
N PRO A 60 7.05 -3.06 7.87
CA PRO A 60 8.40 -3.42 8.28
C PRO A 60 9.07 -4.47 7.38
N GLU A 61 8.32 -5.47 6.94
CA GLU A 61 8.83 -6.50 6.02
C GLU A 61 9.18 -5.90 4.67
N VAL A 62 8.29 -5.07 4.15
CA VAL A 62 8.45 -4.44 2.85
C VAL A 62 9.61 -3.44 2.87
N MET A 63 9.80 -2.73 3.98
CA MET A 63 10.91 -1.81 4.15
C MET A 63 12.26 -2.55 4.11
N GLY A 64 12.30 -3.77 4.65
CA GLY A 64 13.50 -4.61 4.55
C GLY A 64 13.86 -4.92 3.11
N LEU A 65 12.86 -5.22 2.28
CA LEU A 65 13.08 -5.46 0.85
C LEU A 65 13.56 -4.19 0.15
N TYR A 66 12.97 -3.06 0.50
CA TYR A 66 13.36 -1.76 -0.06
C TYR A 66 14.80 -1.41 0.30
N ASP A 67 15.18 -1.59 1.57
CA ASP A 67 16.53 -1.28 2.03
C ASP A 67 17.57 -2.11 1.29
N ARG A 68 17.29 -3.40 1.07
CA ARG A 68 18.19 -4.27 0.34
C ARG A 68 18.31 -3.87 -1.13
N ALA A 69 17.19 -3.50 -1.75
CA ALA A 69 17.19 -3.06 -3.14
C ALA A 69 17.96 -1.74 -3.29
N LYS A 70 17.78 -0.83 -2.34
CA LYS A 70 18.48 0.45 -2.31
C LYS A 70 20.00 0.25 -2.17
N ALA A 71 20.41 -0.66 -1.31
CA ALA A 71 21.83 -0.98 -1.11
C ALA A 71 22.46 -1.53 -2.38
N ARG A 72 21.71 -2.36 -3.12
CA ARG A 72 22.21 -2.93 -4.39
C ARG A 72 22.35 -1.90 -5.50
N ARG A 73 21.59 -0.81 -5.44
CA ARG A 73 21.62 0.25 -6.44
C ARG A 73 22.74 1.25 -6.23
N SER A 74 23.27 1.32 -5.05
CA SER A 74 24.39 2.23 -4.74
C SER A 74 25.77 1.55 -4.97
#